data_7baae6792814edf174d1d36fc3d4520e
#
_entry.id   7baae6792814edf174d1d36fc3d4520e
#
_cell.length_a   1.000
_cell.length_b   1.000
_cell.length_c   1.000
_cell.angle_alpha   90.00
_cell.angle_beta   90.00
_cell.angle_gamma   90.00
#
_symmetry.space_group_name_H-M   'P 1'
#
loop_
_entity.id
_entity.type
_entity.pdbx_description
1 polymer ?
#
loop_
_entity_poly.entity_id
_entity_poly.type
_entity_poly.pdbx_seq_one_letter_code
_entity_poly.pdbx_strand_id
1 'polypeptide(L)'
;MRFMKRIVMLLFLSVMVCTLSAQEKKGETIGERIVANAYNADSIRGILDKMPYFTLFKDNYFVGGTTLGHKPTAANSDVKFQLSIAQRLTKSKLPFDTYLFIQYTQKAFWNVFQESLPMKDLNFNPGIGLGHLIVYHNKYIGKGYLMLEHESNGKDSTASRSWNKVTFAVAITLSPNWEAQFKTWIPIAVSYTHLRAHETSQDLV
;
A
#
# COMPACT_ATOMS: atom_id res chain seq x y z
N MET A 1 19.71 20.79 -9.21
CA MET A 1 19.14 20.23 -10.44
C MET A 1 19.59 18.78 -10.74
N ARG A 2 20.86 18.38 -10.53
CA ARG A 2 21.33 16.98 -10.73
C ARG A 2 20.77 15.98 -9.72
N PHE A 3 20.50 16.39 -8.48
CA PHE A 3 19.97 15.52 -7.40
C PHE A 3 18.51 15.10 -7.65
N MET A 4 17.67 16.02 -8.10
CA MET A 4 16.26 15.78 -8.39
C MET A 4 16.04 14.84 -9.58
N LYS A 5 16.89 14.92 -10.62
CA LYS A 5 16.85 14.00 -11.77
C LYS A 5 17.19 12.55 -11.37
N ARG A 6 18.04 12.36 -10.35
CA ARG A 6 18.44 11.03 -9.86
C ARG A 6 17.31 10.35 -9.06
N ILE A 7 16.57 11.13 -8.27
CA ILE A 7 15.42 10.61 -7.50
C ILE A 7 14.27 10.22 -8.44
N VAL A 8 13.98 11.02 -9.45
CA VAL A 8 12.93 10.72 -10.44
C VAL A 8 13.28 9.47 -11.26
N MET A 9 14.56 9.27 -11.62
CA MET A 9 14.99 8.10 -12.38
C MET A 9 14.97 6.81 -11.54
N LEU A 10 15.27 6.89 -10.23
CA LEU A 10 15.14 5.76 -9.30
C LEU A 10 13.66 5.38 -9.07
N LEU A 11 12.76 6.36 -9.02
CA LEU A 11 11.33 6.12 -8.95
C LEU A 11 10.77 5.48 -10.23
N PHE A 12 11.25 5.89 -11.40
CA PHE A 12 10.82 5.30 -12.67
C PHE A 12 11.30 3.84 -12.84
N LEU A 13 12.49 3.51 -12.38
CA LEU A 13 13.02 2.14 -12.45
C LEU A 13 12.29 1.20 -11.47
N SER A 14 11.88 1.70 -10.30
CA SER A 14 11.10 0.92 -9.32
C SER A 14 9.68 0.60 -9.82
N VAL A 15 9.08 1.49 -10.61
CA VAL A 15 7.76 1.26 -11.22
C VAL A 15 7.85 0.23 -12.35
N MET A 16 8.94 0.20 -13.11
CA MET A 16 9.10 -0.74 -14.22
C MET A 16 9.39 -2.17 -13.76
N VAL A 17 10.02 -2.38 -12.62
CA VAL A 17 10.28 -3.71 -12.06
C VAL A 17 9.01 -4.34 -11.45
N CYS A 18 8.09 -3.55 -10.93
CA CYS A 18 6.82 -4.05 -10.37
C CYS A 18 5.86 -4.64 -11.42
N THR A 19 6.02 -4.30 -12.70
CA THR A 19 5.13 -4.80 -13.77
C THR A 19 5.55 -6.14 -14.34
N LEU A 20 6.75 -6.64 -14.05
CA LEU A 20 7.30 -7.89 -14.64
C LEU A 20 7.21 -9.13 -13.74
N SER A 21 6.79 -9.01 -12.48
CA SER A 21 6.76 -10.15 -11.54
C SER A 21 5.39 -10.82 -11.39
N ALA A 22 4.40 -10.48 -12.18
CA ALA A 22 3.04 -11.01 -12.07
C ALA A 22 2.77 -12.18 -13.03
N GLN A 23 3.76 -12.98 -13.38
CA GLN A 23 3.54 -14.13 -14.25
C GLN A 23 4.23 -15.37 -13.70
N GLU A 24 3.60 -16.00 -12.70
CA GLU A 24 3.83 -17.42 -12.44
C GLU A 24 2.58 -18.15 -11.94
N LYS A 25 2.20 -19.11 -12.80
CA LYS A 25 1.44 -20.37 -12.59
C LYS A 25 0.12 -20.33 -11.81
N LYS A 26 -0.94 -20.48 -12.63
CA LYS A 26 -2.11 -21.36 -12.46
C LYS A 26 -2.36 -21.98 -11.07
N GLY A 27 -2.60 -21.15 -10.10
CA GLY A 27 -3.66 -21.38 -9.14
C GLY A 27 -4.72 -20.36 -9.52
N GLU A 28 -5.93 -20.81 -9.88
CA GLU A 28 -7.04 -19.89 -10.11
C GLU A 28 -7.04 -18.84 -9.03
N THR A 29 -6.78 -17.60 -9.41
CA THR A 29 -6.93 -16.49 -8.46
C THR A 29 -8.38 -16.47 -7.98
N ILE A 30 -8.58 -15.99 -6.77
CA ILE A 30 -9.92 -15.86 -6.18
C ILE A 30 -10.84 -15.08 -7.12
N GLY A 31 -10.31 -14.08 -7.83
CA GLY A 31 -11.02 -13.34 -8.86
C GLY A 31 -11.47 -14.22 -10.04
N GLU A 32 -10.62 -15.12 -10.52
CA GLU A 32 -10.97 -16.05 -11.61
C GLU A 32 -12.07 -17.01 -11.21
N ARG A 33 -12.05 -17.55 -9.99
CA ARG A 33 -13.13 -18.41 -9.48
C ARG A 33 -14.45 -17.65 -9.34
N ILE A 34 -14.42 -16.39 -8.96
CA ILE A 34 -15.62 -15.56 -8.83
C ILE A 34 -16.16 -15.19 -10.22
N VAL A 35 -15.30 -14.87 -11.18
CA VAL A 35 -15.71 -14.50 -12.55
C VAL A 35 -16.17 -15.71 -13.36
N ALA A 36 -15.51 -16.87 -13.20
CA ALA A 36 -15.86 -18.10 -13.91
C ALA A 36 -17.22 -18.67 -13.53
N ASN A 37 -17.67 -18.38 -12.30
CA ASN A 37 -18.93 -18.86 -11.78
C ASN A 37 -19.86 -17.66 -11.59
N ALA A 38 -20.89 -17.50 -12.40
CA ALA A 38 -21.91 -16.45 -12.27
C ALA A 38 -22.79 -16.70 -11.03
N TYR A 39 -22.23 -16.45 -9.84
CA TYR A 39 -22.93 -16.63 -8.58
C TYR A 39 -23.77 -15.41 -8.23
N ASN A 40 -24.86 -15.64 -7.50
CA ASN A 40 -25.60 -14.56 -6.86
C ASN A 40 -24.72 -13.88 -5.79
N ALA A 41 -25.11 -12.68 -5.37
CA ALA A 41 -24.36 -11.87 -4.42
C ALA A 41 -24.07 -12.62 -3.09
N ASP A 42 -25.02 -13.42 -2.60
CA ASP A 42 -24.88 -14.17 -1.35
C ASP A 42 -23.86 -15.31 -1.48
N SER A 43 -23.80 -15.96 -2.66
CA SER A 43 -22.77 -16.97 -2.93
C SER A 43 -21.37 -16.36 -2.93
N ILE A 44 -21.20 -15.19 -3.53
CA ILE A 44 -19.91 -14.48 -3.56
C ILE A 44 -19.48 -14.07 -2.16
N ARG A 45 -20.40 -13.53 -1.34
CA ARG A 45 -20.15 -13.21 0.06
C ARG A 45 -19.82 -14.46 0.87
N GLY A 46 -20.54 -15.56 0.62
CA GLY A 46 -20.27 -16.86 1.24
C GLY A 46 -18.87 -17.39 0.92
N ILE A 47 -18.38 -17.17 -0.30
CA ILE A 47 -16.99 -17.49 -0.68
C ILE A 47 -16.03 -16.62 0.11
N LEU A 48 -16.21 -15.31 0.13
CA LEU A 48 -15.37 -14.39 0.90
C LEU A 48 -15.34 -14.79 2.39
N ASP A 49 -16.47 -15.12 2.97
CA ASP A 49 -16.58 -15.46 4.39
C ASP A 49 -15.91 -16.79 4.77
N LYS A 50 -15.65 -17.65 3.79
CA LYS A 50 -14.88 -18.90 3.95
C LYS A 50 -13.37 -18.71 3.75
N MET A 51 -12.94 -17.58 3.17
CA MET A 51 -11.53 -17.30 2.94
C MET A 51 -10.80 -16.99 4.26
N PRO A 52 -9.46 -17.20 4.29
CA PRO A 52 -8.66 -16.81 5.44
C PRO A 52 -8.89 -15.34 5.80
N TYR A 53 -9.03 -15.06 7.08
CA TYR A 53 -9.17 -13.69 7.57
C TYR A 53 -7.88 -12.89 7.45
N PHE A 54 -6.74 -13.58 7.44
CA PHE A 54 -5.42 -12.98 7.27
C PHE A 54 -4.97 -13.08 5.82
N THR A 55 -4.61 -11.93 5.21
CA THR A 55 -4.24 -11.83 3.80
C THR A 55 -3.14 -10.79 3.57
N LEU A 56 -2.58 -10.79 2.38
CA LEU A 56 -1.75 -9.68 1.91
C LEU A 56 -2.66 -8.52 1.51
N PHE A 57 -2.23 -7.27 1.80
CA PHE A 57 -3.01 -6.07 1.49
C PHE A 57 -2.45 -5.28 0.30
N LYS A 58 -1.15 -5.02 0.31
CA LYS A 58 -0.39 -4.41 -0.80
C LYS A 58 0.70 -5.38 -1.21
N ASP A 59 1.40 -5.08 -2.29
CA ASP A 59 2.53 -5.87 -2.74
C ASP A 59 3.61 -5.94 -1.67
N ASN A 60 4.10 -7.14 -1.41
CA ASN A 60 5.26 -7.38 -0.59
C ASN A 60 6.47 -7.53 -1.50
N TYR A 61 7.49 -6.74 -1.27
CA TYR A 61 8.68 -6.78 -2.09
C TYR A 61 9.95 -6.53 -1.28
N PHE A 62 11.05 -7.02 -1.82
CA PHE A 62 12.40 -6.76 -1.35
C PHE A 62 13.27 -6.51 -2.57
N VAL A 63 13.79 -5.29 -2.73
CA VAL A 63 14.56 -4.87 -3.90
C VAL A 63 15.86 -4.20 -3.48
N GLY A 64 16.95 -4.61 -4.11
CA GLY A 64 18.25 -3.96 -4.01
C GLY A 64 18.47 -3.02 -5.19
N GLY A 65 19.14 -1.92 -4.94
CA GLY A 65 19.47 -0.94 -5.97
C GLY A 65 20.80 -0.25 -5.72
N THR A 66 21.38 0.27 -6.80
CA THR A 66 22.58 1.09 -6.75
C THR A 66 22.44 2.29 -7.69
N THR A 67 23.26 3.30 -7.52
CA THR A 67 23.26 4.48 -8.39
C THR A 67 23.77 4.12 -9.79
N LEU A 68 22.94 4.38 -10.81
CA LEU A 68 23.32 4.14 -12.20
C LEU A 68 24.47 5.04 -12.65
N GLY A 69 25.37 4.48 -13.50
CA GLY A 69 26.53 5.19 -14.03
C GLY A 69 27.71 5.29 -13.07
N HIS A 70 27.64 4.66 -11.90
CA HIS A 70 28.73 4.59 -10.94
C HIS A 70 29.00 3.12 -10.55
N LYS A 71 30.24 2.83 -10.16
CA LYS A 71 30.54 1.50 -9.58
C LYS A 71 29.74 1.31 -8.29
N PRO A 72 29.09 0.14 -8.09
CA PRO A 72 28.42 -0.16 -6.85
C PRO A 72 29.37 -0.09 -5.64
N THR A 73 28.94 0.59 -4.61
CA THR A 73 29.65 0.71 -3.33
C THR A 73 28.65 0.61 -2.18
N ALA A 74 29.12 0.34 -0.98
CA ALA A 74 28.29 0.36 0.22
C ALA A 74 27.57 1.70 0.46
N ALA A 75 28.14 2.80 -0.04
CA ALA A 75 27.58 4.14 0.14
C ALA A 75 26.50 4.51 -0.88
N ASN A 76 26.46 3.86 -2.06
CA ASN A 76 25.54 4.17 -3.14
C ASN A 76 24.57 3.01 -3.46
N SER A 77 24.57 1.98 -2.63
CA SER A 77 23.70 0.80 -2.78
C SER A 77 22.83 0.65 -1.55
N ASP A 78 21.54 0.50 -1.76
CA ASP A 78 20.54 0.41 -0.72
C ASP A 78 19.55 -0.74 -1.01
N VAL A 79 18.87 -1.19 0.03
CA VAL A 79 17.74 -2.12 -0.09
C VAL A 79 16.47 -1.39 0.32
N LYS A 80 15.41 -1.61 -0.43
CA LYS A 80 14.06 -1.17 -0.10
C LYS A 80 13.16 -2.39 0.02
N PHE A 81 12.38 -2.46 1.09
CA PHE A 81 11.35 -3.49 1.21
C PHE A 81 10.01 -2.92 1.67
N GLN A 82 8.96 -3.64 1.37
CA GLN A 82 7.61 -3.40 1.87
C GLN A 82 7.03 -4.72 2.35
N LEU A 83 6.47 -4.69 3.56
CA LEU A 83 5.63 -5.73 4.12
C LEU A 83 4.24 -5.17 4.35
N SER A 84 3.22 -5.84 3.84
CA SER A 84 1.84 -5.37 3.94
C SER A 84 0.90 -6.55 4.16
N ILE A 85 0.16 -6.48 5.24
CA ILE A 85 -0.78 -7.51 5.68
C ILE A 85 -2.12 -6.88 6.03
N ALA A 86 -3.18 -7.65 5.93
CA ALA A 86 -4.49 -7.27 6.41
C ALA A 86 -5.14 -8.44 7.14
N GLN A 87 -5.96 -8.11 8.11
CA GLN A 87 -6.81 -9.06 8.80
C GLN A 87 -8.25 -8.58 8.77
N ARG A 88 -9.11 -9.40 8.23
CA ARG A 88 -10.54 -9.18 8.32
C ARG A 88 -11.02 -9.53 9.73
N LEU A 89 -11.81 -8.67 10.33
CA LEU A 89 -12.30 -8.82 11.70
C LEU A 89 -13.73 -9.36 11.72
N THR A 90 -14.52 -9.09 10.69
CA THR A 90 -15.92 -9.52 10.60
C THR A 90 -16.20 -10.21 9.27
N LYS A 91 -17.31 -10.95 9.24
CA LYS A 91 -17.94 -11.42 8.01
C LYS A 91 -18.63 -10.26 7.29
N SER A 92 -19.04 -10.47 6.04
CA SER A 92 -19.79 -9.51 5.20
C SER A 92 -21.23 -9.30 5.68
N LYS A 93 -21.41 -9.00 6.96
CA LYS A 93 -22.72 -8.86 7.64
C LYS A 93 -22.95 -7.49 8.26
N LEU A 94 -22.01 -6.56 8.09
CA LEU A 94 -22.19 -5.20 8.52
C LEU A 94 -23.12 -4.45 7.55
N PRO A 95 -23.67 -3.27 7.93
CA PRO A 95 -24.51 -2.47 7.04
C PRO A 95 -23.89 -2.31 5.64
N PHE A 96 -24.75 -2.37 4.61
CA PHE A 96 -24.36 -2.34 3.20
C PHE A 96 -23.45 -3.51 2.78
N ASP A 97 -23.62 -4.68 3.44
CA ASP A 97 -22.82 -5.89 3.17
C ASP A 97 -21.31 -5.68 3.25
N THR A 98 -20.90 -4.76 4.12
CA THR A 98 -19.50 -4.48 4.37
C THR A 98 -18.89 -5.43 5.39
N TYR A 99 -17.56 -5.51 5.42
CA TYR A 99 -16.78 -6.18 6.45
C TYR A 99 -15.73 -5.24 7.02
N LEU A 100 -15.48 -5.37 8.32
CA LEU A 100 -14.42 -4.62 8.99
C LEU A 100 -13.10 -5.34 8.81
N PHE A 101 -12.05 -4.57 8.52
CA PHE A 101 -10.67 -5.08 8.45
C PHE A 101 -9.67 -4.09 9.02
N ILE A 102 -8.55 -4.61 9.47
CA ILE A 102 -7.36 -3.85 9.80
C ILE A 102 -6.27 -4.19 8.82
N GLN A 103 -5.37 -3.25 8.59
CA GLN A 103 -4.18 -3.45 7.79
C GLN A 103 -2.95 -2.84 8.47
N TYR A 104 -1.79 -3.39 8.15
CA TYR A 104 -0.51 -2.83 8.51
C TYR A 104 0.43 -2.91 7.32
N THR A 105 1.03 -1.77 6.97
CA THR A 105 2.06 -1.71 5.94
C THR A 105 3.30 -1.06 6.53
N GLN A 106 4.43 -1.70 6.34
CA GLN A 106 5.74 -1.15 6.68
C GLN A 106 6.58 -1.04 5.43
N LYS A 107 7.17 0.15 5.21
CA LYS A 107 8.20 0.37 4.20
C LYS A 107 9.50 0.71 4.90
N ALA A 108 10.59 0.22 4.36
CA ALA A 108 11.91 0.51 4.87
C ALA A 108 12.92 0.73 3.75
N PHE A 109 13.82 1.68 3.98
CA PHE A 109 15.07 1.83 3.24
C PHE A 109 16.21 1.41 4.16
N TRP A 110 16.99 0.44 3.72
CA TRP A 110 17.98 -0.23 4.54
C TRP A 110 19.36 -0.21 3.89
N ASN A 111 20.33 0.39 4.57
CA ASN A 111 21.71 0.44 4.12
C ASN A 111 22.43 -0.86 4.51
N VAL A 112 22.00 -1.96 3.94
CA VAL A 112 22.48 -3.32 4.27
C VAL A 112 23.98 -3.53 3.96
N PHE A 113 24.58 -2.67 3.15
CA PHE A 113 25.98 -2.77 2.75
C PHE A 113 26.92 -1.89 3.61
N GLN A 114 26.37 -1.11 4.55
CA GLN A 114 27.17 -0.25 5.43
C GLN A 114 27.42 -0.95 6.78
N GLU A 115 28.46 -0.53 7.47
CA GLU A 115 28.70 -0.97 8.85
C GLU A 115 27.49 -0.66 9.72
N SER A 116 27.20 -1.55 10.69
CA SER A 116 26.03 -1.47 11.58
C SER A 116 24.66 -1.58 10.89
N LEU A 117 24.59 -1.85 9.58
CA LEU A 117 23.36 -2.09 8.83
C LEU A 117 22.22 -1.10 9.16
N PRO A 118 22.44 0.23 9.06
CA PRO A 118 21.48 1.20 9.57
C PRO A 118 20.21 1.23 8.72
N MET A 119 19.05 1.34 9.38
CA MET A 119 17.78 1.67 8.72
C MET A 119 17.75 3.17 8.43
N LYS A 120 17.76 3.54 7.14
CA LYS A 120 17.81 4.92 6.67
C LYS A 120 16.47 5.65 6.85
N ASP A 121 15.40 4.98 6.51
CA ASP A 121 14.05 5.49 6.68
C ASP A 121 13.08 4.33 6.92
N LEU A 122 12.15 4.57 7.82
CA LEU A 122 11.07 3.65 8.16
C LEU A 122 9.74 4.40 7.99
N ASN A 123 8.74 3.69 7.49
CA ASN A 123 7.39 4.21 7.39
C ASN A 123 6.42 3.14 7.87
N PHE A 124 5.65 3.48 8.89
CA PHE A 124 4.65 2.65 9.54
C PHE A 124 3.27 3.16 9.13
N ASN A 125 2.43 2.29 8.57
CA ASN A 125 1.11 2.67 8.11
C ASN A 125 0.06 1.64 8.58
N PRO A 126 -0.38 1.71 9.85
CA PRO A 126 -1.57 1.02 10.31
C PRO A 126 -2.85 1.66 9.76
N GLY A 127 -3.90 0.86 9.61
CA GLY A 127 -5.21 1.35 9.19
C GLY A 127 -6.34 0.42 9.60
N ILE A 128 -7.54 0.99 9.69
CA ILE A 128 -8.79 0.28 9.92
C ILE A 128 -9.81 0.74 8.88
N GLY A 129 -10.57 -0.19 8.33
CA GLY A 129 -11.49 0.15 7.25
C GLY A 129 -12.65 -0.80 7.08
N LEU A 130 -13.59 -0.36 6.25
CA LEU A 130 -14.71 -1.14 5.78
C LEU A 130 -14.46 -1.53 4.32
N GLY A 131 -14.50 -2.82 4.05
CA GLY A 131 -14.41 -3.37 2.70
C GLY A 131 -15.77 -3.84 2.20
N HIS A 132 -15.98 -3.75 0.90
CA HIS A 132 -17.20 -4.17 0.22
C HIS A 132 -16.87 -4.89 -1.08
N LEU A 133 -17.59 -5.96 -1.39
CA LEU A 133 -17.57 -6.62 -2.70
C LEU A 133 -18.62 -6.00 -3.60
N ILE A 134 -18.21 -5.51 -4.75
CA ILE A 134 -19.10 -4.87 -5.72
C ILE A 134 -19.67 -5.95 -6.62
N VAL A 135 -20.98 -6.13 -6.53
CA VAL A 135 -21.73 -7.11 -7.31
C VAL A 135 -22.80 -6.36 -8.12
N TYR A 136 -22.86 -6.62 -9.42
CA TYR A 136 -23.84 -6.04 -10.33
C TYR A 136 -24.45 -7.13 -11.21
N HIS A 137 -25.78 -7.17 -11.30
CA HIS A 137 -26.53 -8.21 -12.01
C HIS A 137 -26.06 -9.63 -11.65
N ASN A 138 -25.92 -9.89 -10.35
CA ASN A 138 -25.41 -11.15 -9.79
C ASN A 138 -23.99 -11.56 -10.24
N LYS A 139 -23.21 -10.63 -10.78
CA LYS A 139 -21.81 -10.87 -11.14
C LYS A 139 -20.90 -10.04 -10.26
N TYR A 140 -19.80 -10.64 -9.81
CA TYR A 140 -18.73 -9.91 -9.18
C TYR A 140 -18.05 -9.00 -10.21
N ILE A 141 -17.98 -7.73 -9.93
CA ILE A 141 -17.33 -6.75 -10.79
C ILE A 141 -16.16 -6.04 -10.12
N GLY A 142 -15.98 -6.24 -8.82
CA GLY A 142 -14.87 -5.61 -8.13
C GLY A 142 -15.01 -5.56 -6.63
N LYS A 143 -14.13 -4.81 -6.02
CA LYS A 143 -14.06 -4.59 -4.56
C LYS A 143 -13.73 -3.14 -4.28
N GLY A 144 -14.20 -2.65 -3.14
CA GLY A 144 -13.86 -1.30 -2.68
C GLY A 144 -13.62 -1.27 -1.19
N TYR A 145 -13.00 -0.22 -0.71
CA TYR A 145 -12.86 0.03 0.72
C TYR A 145 -12.81 1.52 1.05
N LEU A 146 -13.26 1.83 2.24
CA LEU A 146 -13.07 3.11 2.91
C LEU A 146 -12.26 2.85 4.18
N MET A 147 -11.16 3.57 4.38
CA MET A 147 -10.20 3.26 5.44
C MET A 147 -9.63 4.52 6.07
N LEU A 148 -9.52 4.52 7.38
CA LEU A 148 -8.72 5.48 8.13
C LEU A 148 -7.31 4.89 8.28
N GLU A 149 -6.31 5.65 7.83
CA GLU A 149 -4.90 5.27 7.90
C GLU A 149 -4.12 6.30 8.72
N HIS A 150 -3.22 5.80 9.55
CA HIS A 150 -2.14 6.58 10.14
C HIS A 150 -0.84 6.25 9.42
N GLU A 151 -0.02 7.24 9.13
CA GLU A 151 1.30 7.04 8.53
C GLU A 151 2.33 7.85 9.30
N SER A 152 3.41 7.20 9.76
CA SER A 152 4.47 7.85 10.55
C SER A 152 5.83 7.22 10.27
N ASN A 153 6.88 7.99 10.54
CA ASN A 153 8.26 7.49 10.43
C ASN A 153 8.81 6.93 11.76
N GLY A 154 8.00 6.88 12.82
CA GLY A 154 8.40 6.34 14.12
C GLY A 154 9.49 7.13 14.86
N LYS A 155 9.76 8.37 14.42
CA LYS A 155 10.73 9.26 15.08
C LYS A 155 9.99 10.29 15.92
N ASP A 156 10.69 10.87 16.88
CA ASP A 156 10.19 11.94 17.75
C ASP A 156 10.77 13.31 17.40
N SER A 157 10.37 14.33 18.17
CA SER A 157 10.86 15.69 18.09
C SER A 157 10.89 16.26 16.66
N THR A 158 11.94 16.96 16.29
CA THR A 158 12.10 17.60 14.98
C THR A 158 12.18 16.63 13.80
N ALA A 159 12.51 15.36 14.05
CA ALA A 159 12.57 14.33 13.04
C ALA A 159 11.23 13.60 12.82
N SER A 160 10.22 13.88 13.63
CA SER A 160 8.90 13.24 13.55
C SER A 160 8.13 13.71 12.31
N ARG A 161 7.57 12.75 11.61
CA ARG A 161 6.63 12.96 10.49
C ARG A 161 5.47 11.99 10.66
N SER A 162 4.27 12.55 10.82
CA SER A 162 3.06 11.74 10.91
C SER A 162 1.87 12.44 10.28
N TRP A 163 0.96 11.68 9.75
CA TRP A 163 -0.29 12.18 9.21
C TRP A 163 -1.38 11.12 9.24
N ASN A 164 -2.62 11.56 9.33
CA ASN A 164 -3.81 10.74 9.26
C ASN A 164 -4.57 11.08 7.98
N LYS A 165 -5.14 10.06 7.35
CA LYS A 165 -5.88 10.22 6.10
C LYS A 165 -7.06 9.27 6.05
N VAL A 166 -8.13 9.70 5.40
CA VAL A 166 -9.19 8.82 4.93
C VAL A 166 -8.85 8.42 3.51
N THR A 167 -8.80 7.13 3.25
CA THR A 167 -8.52 6.55 1.94
C THR A 167 -9.77 5.88 1.42
N PHE A 168 -10.14 6.20 0.18
CA PHE A 168 -11.12 5.48 -0.61
C PHE A 168 -10.40 4.78 -1.76
N ALA A 169 -10.74 3.52 -2.00
CA ALA A 169 -10.24 2.79 -3.15
C ALA A 169 -11.30 1.86 -3.72
N VAL A 170 -11.24 1.69 -5.02
CA VAL A 170 -12.07 0.74 -5.76
C VAL A 170 -11.20 0.04 -6.80
N ALA A 171 -11.42 -1.26 -6.95
CA ALA A 171 -10.81 -2.09 -7.97
C ALA A 171 -11.90 -2.77 -8.77
N ILE A 172 -11.89 -2.58 -10.08
CA ILE A 172 -12.86 -3.14 -11.02
C ILE A 172 -12.18 -4.18 -11.90
N THR A 173 -12.71 -5.39 -11.89
CA THR A 173 -12.26 -6.48 -12.75
C THR A 173 -12.80 -6.27 -14.18
N LEU A 174 -11.91 -5.95 -15.10
CA LEU A 174 -12.26 -5.71 -16.51
C LEU A 174 -12.28 -7.02 -17.30
N SER A 175 -11.39 -7.94 -16.97
CA SER A 175 -11.30 -9.28 -17.56
C SER A 175 -10.56 -10.22 -16.58
N PRO A 176 -10.46 -11.52 -16.85
CA PRO A 176 -9.70 -12.45 -16.00
C PRO A 176 -8.25 -12.03 -15.73
N ASN A 177 -7.65 -11.25 -16.65
CA ASN A 177 -6.25 -10.84 -16.59
C ASN A 177 -6.06 -9.34 -16.30
N TRP A 178 -7.14 -8.55 -16.21
CA TRP A 178 -7.05 -7.11 -16.05
C TRP A 178 -7.95 -6.60 -14.93
N GLU A 179 -7.35 -5.88 -14.00
CA GLU A 179 -8.03 -5.13 -12.94
C GLU A 179 -7.63 -3.65 -13.04
N ALA A 180 -8.62 -2.77 -13.07
CA ALA A 180 -8.41 -1.33 -12.97
C ALA A 180 -8.60 -0.89 -11.53
N GLN A 181 -7.64 -0.13 -10.98
CA GLN A 181 -7.70 0.38 -9.61
C GLN A 181 -7.73 1.90 -9.60
N PHE A 182 -8.65 2.44 -8.80
CA PHE A 182 -8.69 3.86 -8.45
C PHE A 182 -8.51 4.00 -6.94
N LYS A 183 -7.61 4.87 -6.52
CA LYS A 183 -7.36 5.18 -5.10
C LYS A 183 -7.20 6.68 -4.93
N THR A 184 -7.90 7.21 -3.95
CA THR A 184 -7.77 8.61 -3.52
C THR A 184 -7.76 8.69 -2.00
N TRP A 185 -7.24 9.81 -1.46
CA TRP A 185 -7.23 10.05 -0.01
C TRP A 185 -7.35 11.53 0.30
N ILE A 186 -7.88 11.81 1.47
CA ILE A 186 -7.98 13.16 2.04
C ILE A 186 -7.20 13.16 3.36
N PRO A 187 -6.19 14.02 3.54
CA PRO A 187 -5.54 14.18 4.83
C PRO A 187 -6.50 14.82 5.84
N ILE A 188 -6.55 14.27 7.06
CA ILE A 188 -7.38 14.80 8.14
C ILE A 188 -6.52 15.61 9.11
N ALA A 189 -5.34 15.09 9.46
CA ALA A 189 -4.41 15.74 10.36
C ALA A 189 -2.99 15.44 9.92
N VAL A 190 -2.17 16.48 9.82
CA VAL A 190 -0.77 16.39 9.39
C VAL A 190 0.07 17.05 10.48
N SER A 191 1.08 16.36 10.97
CA SER A 191 2.07 16.88 11.90
C SER A 191 3.45 16.80 11.25
N TYR A 192 3.94 17.96 10.81
CA TYR A 192 5.31 18.15 10.37
C TYR A 192 5.95 19.20 11.26
N THR A 193 6.87 18.80 12.12
CA THR A 193 7.57 19.72 13.02
C THR A 193 8.42 20.74 12.26
N HIS A 194 8.84 20.45 11.04
CA HIS A 194 9.63 21.39 10.23
C HIS A 194 8.83 22.56 9.64
N LEU A 195 7.53 22.44 9.41
CA LEU A 195 6.73 23.55 8.85
C LEU A 195 6.47 24.64 9.92
N ARG A 196 6.35 24.27 11.19
CA ARG A 196 6.17 25.23 12.27
C ARG A 196 7.40 26.10 12.54
N ALA A 197 8.60 25.58 12.31
CA ALA A 197 9.84 26.34 12.50
C ALA A 197 10.03 27.45 11.44
N HIS A 198 9.45 27.30 10.25
CA HIS A 198 9.51 28.32 9.20
C HIS A 198 8.45 29.42 9.36
N GLU A 199 7.28 29.09 9.89
CA GLU A 199 6.23 30.10 10.11
C GLU A 199 6.57 31.04 11.28
N THR A 200 7.21 30.54 12.35
CA THR A 200 7.60 31.37 13.50
C THR A 200 8.80 32.30 13.26
N SER A 201 9.57 32.07 12.20
CA SER A 201 10.69 32.98 11.86
C SER A 201 10.30 34.08 10.89
N GLN A 202 9.13 34.03 10.27
CA GLN A 202 8.61 35.11 9.39
C GLN A 202 7.75 36.14 10.16
N ASP A 203 7.28 35.82 11.36
CA ASP A 203 6.45 36.73 12.17
C ASP A 203 7.28 37.64 13.13
N LEU A 204 8.61 37.64 12.99
CA LEU A 204 9.54 38.46 13.83
C LEU A 204 10.32 39.49 13.04
N VAL A 205 9.76 40.03 11.95
CA VAL A 205 10.32 41.22 11.25
C VAL A 205 9.28 42.31 11.18
#